data_8848ab85fcc4dc742108269c5f16294f
#
_entry.id   8848ab85fcc4dc742108269c5f16294f
#
_cell.length_a   1.000
_cell.length_b   1.000
_cell.length_c   1.000
_cell.angle_alpha   90.00
_cell.angle_beta   90.00
_cell.angle_gamma   90.00
#
_symmetry.space_group_name_H-M   'P 1'
#
loop_
_entity.id
_entity.type
_entity.pdbx_description
1 polymer ?
#
loop_
_entity_poly.entity_id
_entity_poly.type
_entity_poly.pdbx_seq_one_letter_code
_entity_poly.pdbx_strand_id
1 'polypeptide(L)'
;MAQSVILSTNEPADSFLWSPDTWLSNSNIRNPVATPLEDIVYKVTASNNEGCKGEDSVRITVLQYDDIYIPTGFTPNDDGKNDILKPFYHGQVILKEFSIYSRWGQQVFSTSLRNAGWNGKVKGMLQQAGVYVWFIKAIGKSGETIERKGTFVLIR
;
A
#
# COMPACT_ATOMS: atom_id res chain seq x y z
N MET A 1 4.24 -4.65 -3.66
CA MET A 1 4.99 -5.93 -3.66
C MET A 1 5.85 -5.94 -2.41
N ALA A 2 5.88 -7.05 -1.67
CA ALA A 2 6.79 -7.18 -0.55
C ALA A 2 8.24 -7.15 -1.07
N GLN A 3 9.09 -6.32 -0.49
CA GLN A 3 10.51 -6.30 -0.81
C GLN A 3 11.20 -7.41 -0.04
N SER A 4 12.12 -8.11 -0.71
CA SER A 4 12.97 -9.12 -0.10
C SER A 4 14.34 -8.53 0.23
N VAL A 5 14.93 -9.00 1.33
CA VAL A 5 16.28 -8.65 1.77
C VAL A 5 17.07 -9.92 2.09
N ILE A 6 18.34 -9.95 1.74
CA ILE A 6 19.23 -11.06 2.10
C ILE A 6 19.82 -10.73 3.47
N LEU A 7 19.60 -11.61 4.44
CA LEU A 7 20.30 -11.55 5.71
C LEU A 7 21.68 -12.15 5.52
N SER A 8 22.71 -11.56 6.10
CA SER A 8 24.08 -12.07 6.00
C SER A 8 24.79 -11.98 7.33
N THR A 9 25.63 -12.99 7.61
CA THR A 9 26.56 -12.97 8.73
C THR A 9 27.98 -13.18 8.20
N ASN A 10 28.93 -12.45 8.80
CA ASN A 10 30.35 -12.55 8.45
C ASN A 10 31.10 -13.58 9.32
N GLU A 11 30.43 -14.12 10.34
CA GLU A 11 31.08 -15.07 11.25
C GLU A 11 31.40 -16.40 10.55
N PRO A 12 32.64 -16.91 10.70
CA PRO A 12 33.00 -18.25 10.23
C PRO A 12 32.33 -19.30 11.14
N ALA A 13 31.37 -20.05 10.61
CA ALA A 13 30.67 -21.09 11.33
C ALA A 13 30.25 -22.21 10.38
N ASP A 14 30.05 -23.41 10.94
CA ASP A 14 29.67 -24.62 10.20
C ASP A 14 28.15 -24.79 10.09
N SER A 15 27.42 -24.19 11.01
CA SER A 15 25.94 -24.22 11.02
C SER A 15 25.35 -22.92 11.48
N PHE A 16 24.15 -22.62 10.98
CA PHE A 16 23.40 -21.41 11.26
C PHE A 16 21.95 -21.77 11.61
N LEU A 17 21.38 -21.06 12.57
CA LEU A 17 19.95 -21.14 12.90
C LEU A 17 19.39 -19.75 13.10
N TRP A 18 18.49 -19.37 12.24
CA TRP A 18 17.75 -18.10 12.31
C TRP A 18 16.40 -18.29 12.99
N SER A 19 16.03 -17.38 13.86
CA SER A 19 14.76 -17.38 14.59
C SER A 19 14.21 -15.94 14.70
N PRO A 20 12.89 -15.74 14.51
CA PRO A 20 11.93 -16.73 14.01
C PRO A 20 12.18 -17.12 12.56
N ASP A 21 11.63 -18.22 12.08
CA ASP A 21 11.73 -18.69 10.69
C ASP A 21 10.68 -18.04 9.77
N THR A 22 9.77 -17.27 10.35
CA THR A 22 8.69 -16.59 9.66
C THR A 22 9.24 -15.69 8.54
N TRP A 23 8.73 -15.86 7.32
CA TRP A 23 9.12 -15.13 6.11
C TRP A 23 10.58 -15.30 5.68
N LEU A 24 11.25 -16.33 6.15
CA LEU A 24 12.58 -16.71 5.67
C LEU A 24 12.49 -17.80 4.60
N SER A 25 13.37 -17.73 3.61
CA SER A 25 13.50 -18.77 2.59
C SER A 25 13.97 -20.11 3.19
N ASN A 26 14.88 -20.06 4.17
CA ASN A 26 15.36 -21.19 4.95
C ASN A 26 16.07 -20.66 6.19
N SER A 27 15.71 -21.15 7.37
CA SER A 27 16.30 -20.70 8.65
C SER A 27 17.66 -21.33 8.97
N ASN A 28 18.11 -22.35 8.21
CA ASN A 28 19.32 -23.11 8.51
C ASN A 28 20.48 -22.82 7.55
N ILE A 29 20.42 -21.73 6.80
CA ILE A 29 21.50 -21.34 5.88
C ILE A 29 22.15 -20.03 6.33
N ARG A 30 23.39 -19.82 5.89
CA ARG A 30 24.15 -18.62 6.24
C ARG A 30 23.47 -17.32 5.81
N ASN A 31 22.90 -17.28 4.61
CA ASN A 31 22.35 -16.07 3.99
C ASN A 31 20.90 -16.32 3.53
N PRO A 32 19.92 -16.40 4.44
CA PRO A 32 18.52 -16.53 4.03
C PRO A 32 17.97 -15.26 3.38
N VAL A 33 16.98 -15.43 2.51
CA VAL A 33 16.19 -14.33 2.00
C VAL A 33 14.97 -14.14 2.92
N ALA A 34 14.84 -12.95 3.47
CA ALA A 34 13.67 -12.54 4.26
C ALA A 34 12.72 -11.71 3.41
N THR A 35 11.40 -11.96 3.55
CA THR A 35 10.34 -11.21 2.88
C THR A 35 9.28 -10.79 3.91
N PRO A 36 9.64 -10.00 4.92
CA PRO A 36 8.73 -9.66 6.01
C PRO A 36 7.60 -8.76 5.55
N LEU A 37 6.41 -8.96 6.14
CA LEU A 37 5.22 -8.14 5.91
C LEU A 37 5.00 -7.09 7.01
N GLU A 38 5.70 -7.22 8.14
CA GLU A 38 5.70 -6.29 9.28
C GLU A 38 7.08 -6.26 9.95
N ASP A 39 7.27 -5.32 10.86
CA ASP A 39 8.52 -5.20 11.61
C ASP A 39 8.85 -6.51 12.33
N ILE A 40 10.09 -6.97 12.19
CA ILE A 40 10.54 -8.22 12.77
C ILE A 40 12.00 -8.11 13.19
N VAL A 41 12.37 -8.84 14.23
CA VAL A 41 13.76 -9.02 14.66
C VAL A 41 14.12 -10.48 14.44
N TYR A 42 15.12 -10.72 13.61
CA TYR A 42 15.71 -12.04 13.44
C TYR A 42 16.96 -12.14 14.31
N LYS A 43 17.09 -13.28 15.00
CA LYS A 43 18.29 -13.68 15.74
C LYS A 43 18.94 -14.83 14.99
N VAL A 44 20.25 -14.76 14.78
CA VAL A 44 21.03 -15.87 14.27
C VAL A 44 21.88 -16.47 15.39
N THR A 45 21.90 -17.79 15.45
CA THR A 45 22.88 -18.56 16.23
C THR A 45 23.78 -19.29 15.26
N ALA A 46 25.06 -18.98 15.28
CA ALA A 46 26.10 -19.62 14.50
C ALA A 46 26.89 -20.58 15.39
N SER A 47 27.19 -21.78 14.92
CA SER A 47 27.91 -22.80 15.70
C SER A 47 29.03 -23.44 14.85
N ASN A 48 30.17 -23.73 15.46
CA ASN A 48 31.21 -24.52 14.84
C ASN A 48 31.21 -26.00 15.32
N ASN A 49 32.00 -26.84 14.71
CA ASN A 49 32.09 -28.26 15.04
C ASN A 49 32.72 -28.54 16.43
N GLU A 50 33.35 -27.54 17.03
CA GLU A 50 33.92 -27.61 18.37
C GLU A 50 32.91 -27.25 19.48
N GLY A 51 31.66 -26.88 19.07
CA GLY A 51 30.58 -26.56 20.00
C GLY A 51 30.54 -25.09 20.43
N CYS A 52 31.42 -24.22 19.93
CA CYS A 52 31.34 -22.79 20.19
C CYS A 52 30.14 -22.21 19.46
N LYS A 53 29.42 -21.27 20.13
CA LYS A 53 28.25 -20.58 19.60
C LYS A 53 28.43 -19.07 19.66
N GLY A 54 28.04 -18.41 18.60
CA GLY A 54 27.91 -16.96 18.51
C GLY A 54 26.45 -16.59 18.22
N GLU A 55 26.01 -15.46 18.72
CA GLU A 55 24.65 -14.97 18.48
C GLU A 55 24.69 -13.51 18.05
N ASP A 56 23.82 -13.17 17.10
CA ASP A 56 23.60 -11.79 16.66
C ASP A 56 22.14 -11.59 16.29
N SER A 57 21.71 -10.34 16.15
CA SER A 57 20.34 -10.02 15.78
C SER A 57 20.25 -8.85 14.80
N VAL A 58 19.29 -8.91 13.90
CA VAL A 58 19.00 -7.85 12.96
C VAL A 58 17.51 -7.50 13.02
N ARG A 59 17.23 -6.19 13.12
CA ARG A 59 15.88 -5.66 13.01
C ARG A 59 15.60 -5.26 11.57
N ILE A 60 14.50 -5.74 11.02
CA ILE A 60 13.95 -5.26 9.76
C ILE A 60 12.73 -4.42 10.07
N THR A 61 12.73 -3.18 9.61
CA THR A 61 11.57 -2.30 9.67
C THR A 61 10.93 -2.24 8.30
N VAL A 62 9.65 -2.63 8.24
CA VAL A 62 8.87 -2.60 7.00
C VAL A 62 8.18 -1.25 6.89
N LEU A 63 8.69 -0.39 6.00
CA LEU A 63 8.07 0.89 5.72
C LEU A 63 6.75 0.66 5.00
N GLN A 64 5.66 0.70 5.75
CA GLN A 64 4.30 0.75 5.20
C GLN A 64 3.96 2.22 5.03
N TYR A 65 3.94 2.67 3.77
CA TYR A 65 3.43 4.01 3.47
C TYR A 65 1.95 3.90 3.09
N ASP A 66 1.20 4.85 3.57
CA ASP A 66 -0.20 5.01 3.21
C ASP A 66 -0.29 5.90 1.98
N ASP A 67 -0.95 5.44 0.92
CA ASP A 67 -1.10 6.19 -0.31
C ASP A 67 -2.48 5.99 -0.91
N ILE A 68 -2.88 6.95 -1.75
CA ILE A 68 -4.17 6.97 -2.41
C ILE A 68 -3.95 7.25 -3.89
N TYR A 69 -4.45 6.37 -4.72
CA TYR A 69 -4.45 6.52 -6.16
C TYR A 69 -5.86 6.75 -6.70
N ILE A 70 -6.00 7.73 -7.56
CA ILE A 70 -7.23 8.01 -8.30
C ILE A 70 -6.95 7.79 -9.80
N PRO A 71 -7.77 7.01 -10.53
CA PRO A 71 -7.63 6.86 -11.97
C PRO A 71 -7.71 8.20 -12.70
N THR A 72 -6.94 8.36 -13.76
CA THR A 72 -6.90 9.59 -14.57
C THR A 72 -8.04 9.71 -15.56
N GLY A 73 -8.85 8.66 -15.70
CA GLY A 73 -10.05 8.65 -16.54
C GLY A 73 -10.97 7.48 -16.23
N PHE A 74 -12.24 7.61 -16.57
CA PHE A 74 -13.22 6.53 -16.49
C PHE A 74 -14.31 6.68 -17.57
N THR A 75 -14.99 5.57 -17.87
CA THR A 75 -15.95 5.44 -18.97
C THR A 75 -17.24 4.84 -18.45
N PRO A 76 -18.15 5.65 -17.86
CA PRO A 76 -19.42 5.14 -17.32
C PRO A 76 -20.42 4.85 -18.46
N ASN A 77 -20.26 3.71 -19.11
CA ASN A 77 -21.07 3.23 -20.22
C ASN A 77 -21.90 1.98 -19.87
N ASP A 78 -21.88 1.57 -18.60
CA ASP A 78 -22.58 0.43 -18.03
C ASP A 78 -22.12 -0.94 -18.63
N ASP A 79 -20.85 -1.04 -19.12
CA ASP A 79 -20.26 -2.30 -19.64
C ASP A 79 -19.57 -3.15 -18.54
N GLY A 80 -19.60 -2.69 -17.30
CA GLY A 80 -18.99 -3.34 -16.14
C GLY A 80 -17.49 -3.03 -15.98
N LYS A 81 -16.90 -2.17 -16.84
CA LYS A 81 -15.50 -1.79 -16.79
C LYS A 81 -15.35 -0.27 -16.67
N ASN A 82 -14.63 0.19 -15.66
CA ASN A 82 -14.37 1.62 -15.42
C ASN A 82 -15.65 2.49 -15.35
N ASP A 83 -16.80 1.91 -14.98
CA ASP A 83 -18.08 2.62 -14.85
C ASP A 83 -18.14 3.51 -13.61
N ILE A 84 -17.26 3.29 -12.63
CA ILE A 84 -17.25 4.00 -11.36
C ILE A 84 -15.85 4.52 -11.06
N LEU A 85 -15.71 5.83 -10.93
CA LEU A 85 -14.50 6.45 -10.43
C LEU A 85 -14.45 6.36 -8.92
N LYS A 86 -13.49 5.64 -8.38
CA LYS A 86 -13.27 5.50 -6.94
C LYS A 86 -11.78 5.54 -6.60
N PRO A 87 -11.43 5.95 -5.37
CA PRO A 87 -10.06 5.85 -4.87
C PRO A 87 -9.61 4.40 -4.69
N PHE A 88 -8.34 4.14 -4.96
CA PHE A 88 -7.63 2.94 -4.55
C PHE A 88 -6.67 3.31 -3.43
N TYR A 89 -6.63 2.48 -2.40
CA TYR A 89 -5.86 2.74 -1.18
C TYR A 89 -4.76 1.71 -1.02
N HIS A 90 -3.56 2.19 -0.72
CA HIS A 90 -2.46 1.37 -0.23
C HIS A 90 -2.28 1.65 1.27
N GLY A 91 -2.04 0.60 2.07
CA GLY A 91 -1.92 0.74 3.52
C GLY A 91 -3.26 0.88 4.27
N GLN A 92 -3.18 1.41 5.50
CA GLN A 92 -4.33 1.54 6.40
C GLN A 92 -4.90 2.97 6.40
N VAL A 93 -5.45 3.36 5.26
CA VAL A 93 -6.01 4.69 5.06
C VAL A 93 -7.48 4.75 5.49
N ILE A 94 -7.84 5.73 6.31
CA ILE A 94 -9.22 6.04 6.70
C ILE A 94 -9.68 7.24 5.89
N LEU A 95 -10.60 7.02 4.93
CA LEU A 95 -11.18 8.09 4.14
C LEU A 95 -12.02 9.01 5.03
N LYS A 96 -11.81 10.32 4.95
CA LYS A 96 -12.63 11.34 5.57
C LYS A 96 -13.52 12.04 4.56
N GLU A 97 -13.00 12.29 3.38
CA GLU A 97 -13.73 12.95 2.29
C GLU A 97 -13.12 12.54 0.95
N PHE A 98 -13.97 12.25 -0.02
CA PHE A 98 -13.64 12.19 -1.43
C PHE A 98 -14.69 12.98 -2.19
N SER A 99 -14.29 14.09 -2.79
CA SER A 99 -15.17 15.05 -3.47
C SER A 99 -14.74 15.27 -4.91
N ILE A 100 -15.70 15.41 -5.80
CA ILE A 100 -15.48 15.68 -7.23
C ILE A 100 -16.21 16.97 -7.60
N TYR A 101 -15.50 17.79 -8.38
CA TYR A 101 -15.99 19.09 -8.83
C TYR A 101 -15.94 19.18 -10.35
N SER A 102 -16.94 19.81 -10.93
CA SER A 102 -16.90 20.19 -12.33
C SER A 102 -15.85 21.28 -12.57
N ARG A 103 -15.51 21.54 -13.83
CA ARG A 103 -14.61 22.65 -14.22
C ARG A 103 -15.08 24.04 -13.77
N TRP A 104 -16.35 24.17 -13.41
CA TRP A 104 -16.95 25.40 -12.91
C TRP A 104 -16.94 25.50 -11.36
N GLY A 105 -16.30 24.55 -10.68
CA GLY A 105 -16.24 24.49 -9.23
C GLY A 105 -17.50 23.94 -8.56
N GLN A 106 -18.50 23.47 -9.31
CA GLN A 106 -19.68 22.85 -8.73
C GLN A 106 -19.33 21.43 -8.24
N GLN A 107 -19.67 21.13 -6.99
CA GLN A 107 -19.52 19.78 -6.45
C GLN A 107 -20.56 18.85 -7.09
N VAL A 108 -20.08 17.78 -7.73
CA VAL A 108 -20.92 16.79 -8.42
C VAL A 108 -21.00 15.46 -7.68
N PHE A 109 -20.06 15.22 -6.75
CA PHE A 109 -20.04 14.02 -5.91
C PHE A 109 -19.29 14.29 -4.61
N SER A 110 -19.71 13.65 -3.53
CA SER A 110 -18.96 13.58 -2.28
C SER A 110 -19.31 12.34 -1.49
N THR A 111 -18.32 11.76 -0.81
CA THR A 111 -18.49 10.60 0.07
C THR A 111 -17.40 10.52 1.12
N SER A 112 -17.69 9.89 2.25
CA SER A 112 -16.72 9.42 3.25
C SER A 112 -16.62 7.89 3.31
N LEU A 113 -17.40 7.19 2.48
CA LEU A 113 -17.40 5.73 2.43
C LEU A 113 -16.28 5.21 1.55
N ARG A 114 -15.39 4.39 2.11
CA ARG A 114 -14.17 3.88 1.44
C ARG A 114 -14.41 3.22 0.08
N ASN A 115 -15.54 2.52 -0.07
CA ASN A 115 -15.85 1.75 -1.28
C ASN A 115 -16.81 2.47 -2.25
N ALA A 116 -17.24 3.67 -1.91
CA ALA A 116 -18.11 4.46 -2.77
C ALA A 116 -17.32 5.17 -3.86
N GLY A 117 -17.95 5.36 -5.00
CA GLY A 117 -17.40 6.08 -6.14
C GLY A 117 -18.48 6.75 -6.97
N TRP A 118 -18.05 7.60 -7.90
CA TRP A 118 -18.93 8.36 -8.77
C TRP A 118 -19.15 7.63 -10.09
N ASN A 119 -20.41 7.52 -10.50
CA ASN A 119 -20.85 6.88 -11.76
C ASN A 119 -21.09 7.88 -12.90
N GLY A 120 -20.59 9.10 -12.81
CA GLY A 120 -20.78 10.11 -13.85
C GLY A 120 -22.18 10.73 -13.90
N LYS A 121 -23.03 10.51 -12.87
CA LYS A 121 -24.40 11.04 -12.79
C LYS A 121 -24.56 11.95 -11.57
N VAL A 122 -25.38 12.99 -11.69
CA VAL A 122 -25.86 13.84 -10.59
C VAL A 122 -27.38 13.81 -10.60
N LYS A 123 -28.00 13.38 -9.50
CA LYS A 123 -29.48 13.20 -9.40
C LYS A 123 -30.05 12.38 -10.57
N GLY A 124 -29.32 11.33 -11.01
CA GLY A 124 -29.71 10.47 -12.13
C GLY A 124 -29.40 11.03 -13.52
N MET A 125 -29.00 12.29 -13.65
CA MET A 125 -28.64 12.91 -14.92
C MET A 125 -27.16 12.72 -15.24
N LEU A 126 -26.88 12.29 -16.45
CA LEU A 126 -25.55 12.11 -16.99
C LEU A 126 -24.81 13.47 -17.02
N GLN A 127 -23.60 13.50 -16.52
CA GLN A 127 -22.73 14.67 -16.60
C GLN A 127 -21.96 14.68 -17.93
N GLN A 128 -21.59 15.86 -18.41
CA GLN A 128 -20.87 16.03 -19.67
C GLN A 128 -19.48 15.38 -19.62
N ALA A 129 -19.05 14.79 -20.74
CA ALA A 129 -17.68 14.35 -20.92
C ALA A 129 -16.71 15.54 -20.79
N GLY A 130 -15.54 15.30 -20.20
CA GLY A 130 -14.55 16.35 -20.01
C GLY A 130 -13.76 16.19 -18.72
N VAL A 131 -12.99 17.24 -18.40
CA VAL A 131 -12.11 17.26 -17.23
C VAL A 131 -12.88 17.65 -15.97
N TYR A 132 -12.63 16.90 -14.90
CA TYR A 132 -13.14 17.13 -13.55
C TYR A 132 -11.97 17.21 -12.57
N VAL A 133 -12.21 17.85 -11.43
CA VAL A 133 -11.23 17.96 -10.34
C VAL A 133 -11.70 17.07 -9.19
N TRP A 134 -10.79 16.32 -8.62
CA TRP A 134 -11.06 15.58 -7.39
C TRP A 134 -10.23 16.13 -6.23
N PHE A 135 -10.78 16.03 -5.06
CA PHE A 135 -10.12 16.28 -3.78
C PHE A 135 -10.35 15.10 -2.85
N ILE A 136 -9.33 14.71 -2.11
CA ILE A 136 -9.44 13.67 -1.10
C ILE A 136 -8.73 14.10 0.18
N LYS A 137 -9.39 13.79 1.30
CA LYS A 137 -8.86 13.92 2.65
C LYS A 137 -9.00 12.61 3.38
N ALA A 138 -7.91 12.15 3.98
CA ALA A 138 -7.84 10.88 4.68
C ALA A 138 -6.90 10.97 5.87
N ILE A 139 -6.92 9.94 6.72
CA ILE A 139 -5.98 9.76 7.82
C ILE A 139 -5.23 8.45 7.57
N GLY A 140 -3.92 8.50 7.61
CA GLY A 140 -3.05 7.33 7.54
C GLY A 140 -2.96 6.58 8.86
N LYS A 141 -2.25 5.45 8.85
CA LYS A 141 -2.08 4.55 10.01
C LYS A 141 -1.47 5.25 11.23
N SER A 142 -0.52 6.13 11.03
CA SER A 142 0.16 6.89 12.10
C SER A 142 -0.62 8.14 12.55
N GLY A 143 -1.83 8.36 12.00
CA GLY A 143 -2.68 9.51 12.36
C GLY A 143 -2.39 10.78 11.55
N GLU A 144 -1.46 10.73 10.60
CA GLU A 144 -1.17 11.86 9.71
C GLU A 144 -2.35 12.14 8.77
N THR A 145 -2.56 13.41 8.47
CA THR A 145 -3.55 13.82 7.47
C THR A 145 -2.96 13.74 6.08
N ILE A 146 -3.63 13.01 5.20
CA ILE A 146 -3.32 12.88 3.79
C ILE A 146 -4.33 13.72 3.01
N GLU A 147 -3.86 14.79 2.36
CA GLU A 147 -4.68 15.57 1.44
C GLU A 147 -4.07 15.51 0.05
N ARG A 148 -4.89 15.18 -0.93
CA ARG A 148 -4.51 15.09 -2.35
C ARG A 148 -5.58 15.73 -3.20
N LYS A 149 -5.17 16.26 -4.33
CA LYS A 149 -6.06 16.80 -5.37
C LYS A 149 -5.46 16.50 -6.75
N GLY A 150 -6.31 16.43 -7.74
CA GLY A 150 -5.89 16.21 -9.12
C GLY A 150 -7.05 16.29 -10.07
N THR A 151 -6.82 15.88 -11.29
CA THR A 151 -7.82 15.88 -12.35
C THR A 151 -7.99 14.50 -12.94
N PHE A 152 -9.13 14.27 -13.55
CA PHE A 152 -9.42 13.09 -14.37
C PHE A 152 -10.35 13.47 -15.53
N VAL A 153 -10.46 12.57 -16.47
CA VAL A 153 -11.33 12.75 -17.65
C VAL A 153 -12.51 11.79 -17.58
N LEU A 154 -13.74 12.31 -17.69
CA LEU A 154 -14.91 11.52 -17.96
C LEU A 154 -15.03 11.37 -19.46
N ILE A 155 -15.02 10.12 -19.94
CA ILE A 155 -15.09 9.73 -21.37
C ILE A 155 -16.45 9.05 -21.59
N ARG A 156 -17.00 9.23 -22.78
CA ARG A 156 -18.25 8.58 -23.23
C ARG A 156 -18.13 8.13 -24.66
#